data_8183f7c07aa2232c09b4060247bcd102
#
_entry.id   8183f7c07aa2232c09b4060247bcd102
#
_cell.length_a   1.000
_cell.length_b   1.000
_cell.length_c   1.000
_cell.angle_alpha   90.00
_cell.angle_beta   90.00
_cell.angle_gamma   90.00
#
_symmetry.space_group_name_H-M   'P 1'
#
loop_
_entity.id
_entity.type
_entity.pdbx_description
1 polymer ?
#
loop_
_entity_poly.entity_id
_entity_poly.type
_entity_poly.pdbx_seq_one_letter_code
_entity_poly.pdbx_strand_id
1 'polypeptide(L)'
;SLAFDTIYAEARRRYMDTLSAYARHYIGVMERPDVESIEGLSPTIAIEQKSTNRNPRSTVGTITEISDFLRLLYAKCSTAYSPATGKPMVRYSDEGIVKLILERYQGKRCIILSPLVRGRKGNYRDLFEGLVKKGYSQVRVDGNIIPIGDVAEGLDRYKVHFVELVIDKLVPKEQDEKRVRSSVQSALSLGKGSLLVYELESGNVSHFSKYFI
;
A
#
# COMPACT_ATOMS: atom_id res chain seq x y z
N SER A 1 -12.36 36.89 -9.43
CA SER A 1 -12.55 38.16 -10.19
C SER A 1 -13.95 38.71 -9.93
N LEU A 2 -14.13 40.03 -9.93
CA LEU A 2 -15.46 40.65 -9.73
C LEU A 2 -16.52 40.08 -10.67
N ALA A 3 -16.18 39.84 -11.92
CA ALA A 3 -17.12 39.31 -12.91
C ALA A 3 -17.59 37.88 -12.62
N PHE A 4 -16.66 36.95 -12.39
CA PHE A 4 -16.98 35.53 -12.22
C PHE A 4 -17.26 35.13 -10.76
N ASP A 5 -16.43 35.57 -9.84
CA ASP A 5 -16.49 35.09 -8.46
C ASP A 5 -17.51 35.88 -7.62
N THR A 6 -18.00 37.03 -8.12
CA THR A 6 -18.97 37.85 -7.44
C THR A 6 -20.27 37.96 -8.23
N ILE A 7 -20.27 38.69 -9.38
CA ILE A 7 -21.51 39.00 -10.12
C ILE A 7 -22.14 37.72 -10.68
N TYR A 8 -21.36 36.92 -11.41
CA TYR A 8 -21.87 35.66 -11.96
C TYR A 8 -22.22 34.63 -10.88
N ALA A 9 -21.39 34.52 -9.83
CA ALA A 9 -21.66 33.61 -8.73
C ALA A 9 -22.98 33.94 -8.03
N GLU A 10 -23.27 35.23 -7.73
CA GLU A 10 -24.51 35.63 -7.10
C GLU A 10 -25.73 35.47 -8.06
N ALA A 11 -25.58 35.82 -9.34
CA ALA A 11 -26.65 35.59 -10.32
C ALA A 11 -27.02 34.13 -10.45
N ARG A 12 -26.00 33.27 -10.50
CA ARG A 12 -26.18 31.80 -10.55
C ARG A 12 -26.82 31.27 -9.27
N ARG A 13 -26.40 31.74 -8.09
CA ARG A 13 -27.00 31.37 -6.81
C ARG A 13 -28.49 31.73 -6.77
N ARG A 14 -28.86 32.97 -7.14
CA ARG A 14 -30.26 33.41 -7.21
C ARG A 14 -31.10 32.59 -8.21
N TYR A 15 -30.52 32.26 -9.35
CA TYR A 15 -31.17 31.37 -10.32
C TYR A 15 -31.43 29.98 -9.72
N MET A 16 -30.44 29.42 -8.98
CA MET A 16 -30.59 28.12 -8.32
C MET A 16 -31.70 28.13 -7.27
N ASP A 17 -31.93 29.27 -6.58
CA ASP A 17 -32.99 29.42 -5.59
C ASP A 17 -34.40 29.35 -6.23
N THR A 18 -34.51 29.60 -7.53
CA THR A 18 -35.79 29.46 -8.27
C THR A 18 -36.12 28.01 -8.67
N LEU A 19 -35.12 27.10 -8.55
CA LEU A 19 -35.30 25.70 -8.91
C LEU A 19 -35.98 24.91 -7.78
N SER A 20 -36.57 23.76 -8.15
CA SER A 20 -37.14 22.83 -7.18
C SER A 20 -36.11 22.32 -6.18
N ALA A 21 -36.54 21.92 -4.98
CA ALA A 21 -35.67 21.34 -3.97
C ALA A 21 -34.92 20.09 -4.48
N TYR A 22 -35.58 19.32 -5.32
CA TYR A 22 -34.98 18.15 -5.97
C TYR A 22 -33.80 18.52 -6.88
N ALA A 23 -34.00 19.51 -7.75
CA ALA A 23 -32.93 19.98 -8.65
C ALA A 23 -31.73 20.57 -7.87
N ARG A 24 -32.01 21.35 -6.80
CA ARG A 24 -30.97 21.93 -5.95
C ARG A 24 -30.10 20.86 -5.25
N HIS A 25 -30.71 19.74 -4.86
CA HIS A 25 -29.98 18.63 -4.24
C HIS A 25 -28.91 18.02 -5.15
N TYR A 26 -29.19 17.92 -6.47
CA TYR A 26 -28.22 17.39 -7.45
C TYR A 26 -27.15 18.39 -7.85
N ILE A 27 -27.46 19.67 -7.88
CA ILE A 27 -26.55 20.72 -8.35
C ILE A 27 -25.56 21.14 -7.24
N GLY A 28 -25.94 20.90 -5.99
CA GLY A 28 -25.17 21.30 -4.80
C GLY A 28 -25.48 22.72 -4.34
N VAL A 29 -25.09 23.01 -3.09
CA VAL A 29 -25.26 24.32 -2.48
C VAL A 29 -24.16 25.27 -2.97
N MET A 30 -24.54 26.46 -3.41
CA MET A 30 -23.59 27.51 -3.79
C MET A 30 -23.39 28.47 -2.63
N GLU A 31 -22.14 28.74 -2.31
CA GLU A 31 -21.77 29.74 -1.30
C GLU A 31 -22.14 31.14 -1.79
N ARG A 32 -22.61 31.97 -0.86
CA ARG A 32 -22.87 33.38 -1.14
C ARG A 32 -21.52 34.12 -1.24
N PRO A 33 -21.32 34.93 -2.29
CA PRO A 33 -20.13 35.78 -2.36
C PRO A 33 -20.12 36.79 -1.19
N ASP A 34 -18.91 37.10 -0.71
CA ASP A 34 -18.69 38.04 0.37
C ASP A 34 -18.89 39.49 -0.10
N VAL A 35 -20.15 39.92 -0.11
CA VAL A 35 -20.59 41.26 -0.51
C VAL A 35 -21.72 41.71 0.35
N GLU A 36 -21.83 43.01 0.65
CA GLU A 36 -22.89 43.59 1.43
C GLU A 36 -24.26 43.44 0.74
N SER A 37 -24.36 43.89 -0.53
CA SER A 37 -25.57 43.74 -1.34
C SER A 37 -25.25 43.81 -2.85
N ILE A 38 -26.07 43.15 -3.65
CA ILE A 38 -26.08 43.31 -5.12
C ILE A 38 -27.54 43.51 -5.53
N GLU A 39 -27.88 44.67 -6.07
CA GLU A 39 -29.20 45.00 -6.56
C GLU A 39 -29.21 45.10 -8.11
N GLY A 40 -30.40 44.94 -8.70
CA GLY A 40 -30.56 45.07 -10.17
C GLY A 40 -29.93 43.99 -11.01
N LEU A 41 -29.60 42.82 -10.41
CA LEU A 41 -28.92 41.73 -11.10
C LEU A 41 -29.92 40.99 -12.03
N SER A 42 -29.69 41.05 -13.32
CA SER A 42 -30.44 40.30 -14.34
C SER A 42 -29.92 38.85 -14.43
N PRO A 43 -30.68 37.92 -15.03
CA PRO A 43 -30.14 36.59 -15.38
C PRO A 43 -28.84 36.71 -16.19
N THR A 44 -27.80 36.07 -15.75
CA THR A 44 -26.44 36.27 -16.27
C THR A 44 -25.91 34.97 -16.87
N ILE A 45 -25.29 35.07 -18.04
CA ILE A 45 -24.57 33.98 -18.67
C ILE A 45 -23.10 34.36 -18.73
N ALA A 46 -22.24 33.44 -18.23
CA ALA A 46 -20.81 33.61 -18.34
C ALA A 46 -20.23 32.65 -19.39
N ILE A 47 -19.37 33.17 -20.24
CA ILE A 47 -18.61 32.38 -21.21
C ILE A 47 -17.14 32.45 -20.81
N GLU A 48 -16.60 31.31 -20.40
CA GLU A 48 -15.20 31.19 -20.00
C GLU A 48 -14.37 30.62 -21.15
N GLN A 49 -13.14 31.12 -21.27
CA GLN A 49 -12.19 30.60 -22.25
C GLN A 49 -11.69 29.19 -21.94
N LYS A 50 -11.76 28.78 -20.66
CA LYS A 50 -11.34 27.46 -20.20
C LYS A 50 -12.51 26.75 -19.50
N SER A 51 -13.09 25.76 -20.18
CA SER A 51 -13.85 24.71 -19.50
C SER A 51 -12.85 23.76 -18.86
N THR A 52 -12.54 23.90 -17.56
CA THR A 52 -11.84 22.85 -16.85
C THR A 52 -12.77 21.65 -16.74
N ASN A 53 -12.58 20.69 -17.61
CA ASN A 53 -13.30 19.43 -17.52
C ASN A 53 -12.90 18.75 -16.21
N ARG A 54 -13.77 18.78 -15.21
CA ARG A 54 -13.54 18.20 -13.87
C ARG A 54 -13.61 16.67 -13.88
N ASN A 55 -13.88 16.05 -15.02
CA ASN A 55 -13.90 14.60 -15.12
C ASN A 55 -12.48 14.06 -15.32
N PRO A 56 -11.90 13.37 -14.31
CA PRO A 56 -10.54 12.84 -14.38
C PRO A 56 -10.36 11.80 -15.50
N ARG A 57 -11.47 11.27 -16.05
CA ARG A 57 -11.44 10.29 -17.15
C ARG A 57 -11.42 10.93 -18.55
N SER A 58 -11.49 12.24 -18.64
CA SER A 58 -11.53 12.96 -19.94
C SER A 58 -10.21 13.66 -20.28
N THR A 59 -9.09 13.12 -19.83
CA THR A 59 -7.75 13.58 -20.26
C THR A 59 -7.45 13.06 -21.67
N VAL A 60 -6.65 13.79 -22.45
CA VAL A 60 -6.21 13.36 -23.78
C VAL A 60 -5.62 11.95 -23.74
N GLY A 61 -4.75 11.67 -22.76
CA GLY A 61 -4.14 10.35 -22.60
C GLY A 61 -5.13 9.21 -22.40
N THR A 62 -6.27 9.47 -21.75
CA THR A 62 -7.32 8.45 -21.53
C THR A 62 -8.21 8.27 -22.74
N ILE A 63 -8.59 9.38 -23.41
CA ILE A 63 -9.45 9.33 -24.60
C ILE A 63 -8.74 8.69 -25.81
N THR A 64 -7.43 8.90 -25.90
CA THR A 64 -6.59 8.35 -27.00
C THR A 64 -6.01 6.98 -26.67
N GLU A 65 -6.30 6.41 -25.49
CA GLU A 65 -5.72 5.15 -24.98
C GLU A 65 -4.18 5.18 -24.76
N ILE A 66 -3.54 6.32 -24.99
CA ILE A 66 -2.09 6.48 -24.82
C ILE A 66 -1.65 6.12 -23.40
N SER A 67 -2.47 6.42 -22.40
CA SER A 67 -2.16 6.09 -21.00
C SER A 67 -2.03 4.59 -20.75
N ASP A 68 -2.78 3.75 -21.46
CA ASP A 68 -2.71 2.30 -21.32
C ASP A 68 -1.44 1.73 -21.98
N PHE A 69 -1.06 2.26 -23.14
CA PHE A 69 0.22 1.94 -23.77
C PHE A 69 1.41 2.40 -22.92
N LEU A 70 1.36 3.59 -22.32
CA LEU A 70 2.39 4.07 -21.41
C LEU A 70 2.50 3.18 -20.16
N ARG A 71 1.38 2.78 -19.56
CA ARG A 71 1.39 1.84 -18.44
C ARG A 71 2.08 0.52 -18.80
N LEU A 72 1.77 -0.03 -19.96
CA LEU A 72 2.42 -1.26 -20.44
C LEU A 72 3.92 -1.05 -20.68
N LEU A 73 4.30 0.04 -21.31
CA LEU A 73 5.69 0.41 -21.57
C LEU A 73 6.48 0.52 -20.25
N TYR A 74 5.96 1.30 -19.29
CA TYR A 74 6.61 1.45 -18.00
C TYR A 74 6.66 0.13 -17.20
N ALA A 75 5.59 -0.67 -17.26
CA ALA A 75 5.57 -1.97 -16.59
C ALA A 75 6.62 -2.95 -17.13
N LYS A 76 6.99 -2.85 -18.41
CA LYS A 76 7.93 -3.75 -19.08
C LYS A 76 9.36 -3.24 -19.12
N CYS A 77 9.57 -1.95 -19.32
CA CYS A 77 10.87 -1.38 -19.68
C CYS A 77 11.45 -0.42 -18.65
N SER A 78 10.67 0.00 -17.61
CA SER A 78 11.17 0.98 -16.65
C SER A 78 11.87 0.34 -15.45
N THR A 79 12.70 1.13 -14.79
CA THR A 79 13.21 0.82 -13.45
C THR A 79 12.31 1.48 -12.42
N ALA A 80 11.75 0.66 -11.51
CA ALA A 80 10.93 1.17 -10.43
C ALA A 80 11.81 1.76 -9.31
N TYR A 81 11.43 2.93 -8.81
CA TYR A 81 12.10 3.58 -7.68
C TYR A 81 11.14 3.71 -6.51
N SER A 82 11.66 3.53 -5.29
CA SER A 82 10.88 3.72 -4.07
C SER A 82 10.55 5.21 -3.87
N PRO A 83 9.29 5.60 -3.74
CA PRO A 83 8.93 7.00 -3.50
C PRO A 83 9.41 7.51 -2.13
N ALA A 84 9.65 6.61 -1.17
CA ALA A 84 10.10 6.97 0.17
C ALA A 84 11.62 7.16 0.26
N THR A 85 12.41 6.40 -0.51
CA THR A 85 13.88 6.38 -0.39
C THR A 85 14.60 6.86 -1.65
N GLY A 86 13.91 6.99 -2.79
CA GLY A 86 14.50 7.30 -4.10
C GLY A 86 15.43 6.22 -4.66
N LYS A 87 15.55 5.07 -3.99
CA LYS A 87 16.40 3.96 -4.43
C LYS A 87 15.66 3.06 -5.42
N PRO A 88 16.41 2.43 -6.36
CA PRO A 88 15.81 1.44 -7.26
C PRO A 88 15.24 0.26 -6.46
N MET A 89 14.03 -0.13 -6.81
CA MET A 89 13.34 -1.27 -6.20
C MET A 89 13.79 -2.55 -6.88
N VAL A 90 14.04 -3.59 -6.11
CA VAL A 90 14.55 -4.88 -6.60
C VAL A 90 13.47 -5.95 -6.47
N ARG A 91 13.37 -6.79 -7.48
CA ARG A 91 12.54 -7.99 -7.48
C ARG A 91 13.43 -9.21 -7.53
N TYR A 92 13.20 -10.16 -6.65
CA TYR A 92 14.01 -11.37 -6.57
C TYR A 92 13.27 -12.58 -7.14
N SER A 93 13.98 -13.45 -7.86
CA SER A 93 13.50 -14.81 -8.15
C SER A 93 13.75 -15.72 -6.95
N ASP A 94 13.04 -16.86 -6.89
CA ASP A 94 13.21 -17.85 -5.80
C ASP A 94 14.68 -18.34 -5.73
N GLU A 95 15.26 -18.64 -6.88
CA GLU A 95 16.68 -19.05 -7.00
C GLU A 95 17.62 -17.93 -6.56
N GLY A 96 17.31 -16.69 -6.95
CA GLY A 96 18.08 -15.51 -6.55
C GLY A 96 18.11 -15.32 -5.05
N ILE A 97 16.95 -15.49 -4.38
CA ILE A 97 16.86 -15.42 -2.92
C ILE A 97 17.68 -16.53 -2.26
N VAL A 98 17.55 -17.77 -2.72
CA VAL A 98 18.33 -18.92 -2.19
C VAL A 98 19.83 -18.65 -2.29
N LYS A 99 20.29 -18.23 -3.48
CA LYS A 99 21.69 -17.89 -3.72
C LYS A 99 22.18 -16.79 -2.78
N LEU A 100 21.45 -15.71 -2.67
CA LEU A 100 21.78 -14.59 -1.78
C LEU A 100 21.84 -15.00 -0.30
N ILE A 101 20.94 -15.89 0.14
CA ILE A 101 20.95 -16.39 1.53
C ILE A 101 22.22 -17.24 1.76
N LEU A 102 22.55 -18.13 0.83
CA LEU A 102 23.75 -18.97 0.96
C LEU A 102 25.05 -18.15 0.95
N GLU A 103 25.15 -17.14 0.07
CA GLU A 103 26.34 -16.29 -0.05
C GLU A 103 26.47 -15.30 1.13
N ARG A 104 25.40 -14.57 1.45
CA ARG A 104 25.44 -13.44 2.38
C ARG A 104 25.43 -13.85 3.86
N TYR A 105 24.78 -15.00 4.16
CA TYR A 105 24.62 -15.49 5.54
C TYR A 105 25.41 -16.77 5.80
N GLN A 106 26.37 -17.13 4.92
CA GLN A 106 27.24 -18.30 5.13
C GLN A 106 27.92 -18.24 6.50
N GLY A 107 27.77 -19.30 7.30
CA GLY A 107 28.35 -19.42 8.63
C GLY A 107 27.70 -18.55 9.72
N LYS A 108 26.70 -17.74 9.41
CA LYS A 108 25.98 -16.87 10.35
C LYS A 108 24.67 -17.51 10.81
N ARG A 109 24.33 -17.33 12.07
CA ARG A 109 23.02 -17.77 12.58
C ARG A 109 21.91 -16.86 12.07
N CYS A 110 21.00 -17.38 11.27
CA CYS A 110 19.88 -16.63 10.73
C CYS A 110 18.55 -17.38 10.89
N ILE A 111 17.48 -16.61 10.83
CA ILE A 111 16.10 -17.09 10.91
C ILE A 111 15.38 -16.63 9.66
N ILE A 112 14.76 -17.57 8.94
CA ILE A 112 13.86 -17.28 7.83
C ILE A 112 12.47 -17.06 8.40
N LEU A 113 11.91 -15.89 8.12
CA LEU A 113 10.63 -15.44 8.63
C LEU A 113 9.65 -15.18 7.48
N SER A 114 8.39 -15.49 7.71
CA SER A 114 7.29 -15.18 6.79
C SER A 114 6.41 -14.07 7.39
N PRO A 115 6.30 -12.89 6.78
CA PRO A 115 5.48 -11.80 7.30
C PRO A 115 3.99 -12.10 7.07
N LEU A 116 3.25 -12.26 8.16
CA LEU A 116 1.81 -12.53 8.14
C LEU A 116 0.99 -11.26 8.39
N VAL A 117 1.46 -10.39 9.30
CA VAL A 117 0.82 -9.11 9.61
C VAL A 117 1.85 -8.00 9.54
N ARG A 118 1.53 -6.94 8.82
CA ARG A 118 2.41 -5.80 8.59
C ARG A 118 1.73 -4.52 9.05
N GLY A 119 2.02 -4.10 10.27
CA GLY A 119 1.58 -2.82 10.81
C GLY A 119 0.07 -2.64 10.87
N ARG A 120 -0.68 -3.65 11.37
CA ARG A 120 -2.14 -3.58 11.49
C ARG A 120 -2.60 -3.83 12.92
N LYS A 121 -3.67 -3.15 13.31
CA LYS A 121 -4.36 -3.42 14.58
C LYS A 121 -5.16 -4.72 14.49
N GLY A 122 -5.23 -5.46 15.57
CA GLY A 122 -6.01 -6.70 15.64
C GLY A 122 -5.56 -7.63 16.76
N ASN A 123 -6.42 -8.56 17.17
CA ASN A 123 -6.10 -9.51 18.21
C ASN A 123 -5.34 -10.75 17.68
N TYR A 124 -5.62 -11.18 16.45
CA TYR A 124 -4.95 -12.28 15.73
C TYR A 124 -5.04 -13.68 16.39
N ARG A 125 -5.95 -13.92 17.32
CA ARG A 125 -6.14 -15.22 17.96
C ARG A 125 -6.34 -16.34 16.95
N ASP A 126 -7.27 -16.19 16.02
CA ASP A 126 -7.58 -17.20 15.00
C ASP A 126 -6.36 -17.52 14.11
N LEU A 127 -5.53 -16.50 13.85
CA LEU A 127 -4.27 -16.68 13.13
C LEU A 127 -3.33 -17.61 13.89
N PHE A 128 -3.11 -17.35 15.18
CA PHE A 128 -2.22 -18.16 16.00
C PHE A 128 -2.74 -19.60 16.18
N GLU A 129 -4.04 -19.76 16.42
CA GLU A 129 -4.66 -21.09 16.47
C GLU A 129 -4.47 -21.86 15.15
N GLY A 130 -4.62 -21.20 14.01
CA GLY A 130 -4.37 -21.77 12.70
C GLY A 130 -2.91 -22.19 12.47
N LEU A 131 -1.95 -21.44 13.01
CA LEU A 131 -0.52 -21.74 12.93
C LEU A 131 -0.15 -22.96 13.80
N VAL A 132 -0.69 -23.04 15.01
CA VAL A 132 -0.50 -24.20 15.90
C VAL A 132 -1.03 -25.48 15.25
N LYS A 133 -2.23 -25.44 14.66
CA LYS A 133 -2.82 -26.59 13.94
C LYS A 133 -1.95 -27.05 12.76
N LYS A 134 -1.17 -26.15 12.15
CA LYS A 134 -0.21 -26.46 11.08
C LYS A 134 1.16 -26.92 11.57
N GLY A 135 1.36 -27.03 12.90
CA GLY A 135 2.59 -27.52 13.52
C GLY A 135 3.69 -26.46 13.71
N TYR A 136 3.38 -25.18 13.57
CA TYR A 136 4.34 -24.12 13.86
C TYR A 136 4.40 -23.85 15.37
N SER A 137 5.61 -23.52 15.87
CA SER A 137 5.85 -23.35 17.31
C SER A 137 6.22 -21.94 17.72
N GLN A 138 6.75 -21.11 16.80
CA GLN A 138 7.30 -19.79 17.14
C GLN A 138 6.90 -18.73 16.13
N VAL A 139 6.68 -17.53 16.64
CA VAL A 139 6.46 -16.30 15.89
C VAL A 139 7.38 -15.20 16.38
N ARG A 140 7.63 -14.22 15.53
CA ARG A 140 8.23 -12.95 15.92
C ARG A 140 7.12 -11.92 15.96
N VAL A 141 6.83 -11.35 17.12
CA VAL A 141 5.81 -10.33 17.35
C VAL A 141 6.51 -9.05 17.78
N ASP A 142 6.31 -7.98 17.03
CA ASP A 142 6.86 -6.64 17.33
C ASP A 142 8.38 -6.66 17.60
N GLY A 143 9.11 -7.51 16.87
CA GLY A 143 10.55 -7.68 16.98
C GLY A 143 11.01 -8.78 17.92
N ASN A 144 10.14 -9.36 18.76
CA ASN A 144 10.49 -10.38 19.75
C ASN A 144 10.07 -11.78 19.28
N ILE A 145 10.99 -12.74 19.32
CA ILE A 145 10.70 -14.14 18.98
C ILE A 145 10.16 -14.83 20.23
N ILE A 146 8.93 -15.32 20.14
CA ILE A 146 8.19 -15.93 21.25
C ILE A 146 7.50 -17.22 20.79
N PRO A 147 7.25 -18.17 21.71
CA PRO A 147 6.40 -19.32 21.42
C PRO A 147 4.97 -18.88 21.05
N ILE A 148 4.34 -19.56 20.11
CA ILE A 148 2.95 -19.25 19.73
C ILE A 148 1.99 -19.46 20.92
N GLY A 149 2.30 -20.39 21.82
CA GLY A 149 1.52 -20.63 23.04
C GLY A 149 1.39 -19.40 23.93
N ASP A 150 2.42 -18.54 24.00
CA ASP A 150 2.41 -17.35 24.84
C ASP A 150 1.49 -16.23 24.30
N VAL A 151 1.09 -16.33 23.04
CA VAL A 151 0.18 -15.39 22.36
C VAL A 151 -1.10 -16.06 21.86
N ALA A 152 -1.38 -17.28 22.33
CA ALA A 152 -2.55 -18.06 21.93
C ALA A 152 -3.88 -17.35 22.24
N GLU A 153 -3.94 -16.54 23.31
CA GLU A 153 -5.12 -15.74 23.66
C GLU A 153 -5.28 -14.50 22.79
N GLY A 154 -4.27 -14.19 21.96
CA GLY A 154 -4.22 -13.06 21.04
C GLY A 154 -3.42 -11.86 21.57
N LEU A 155 -3.30 -10.84 20.71
CA LEU A 155 -2.60 -9.60 20.99
C LEU A 155 -3.58 -8.46 21.35
N ASP A 156 -3.05 -7.32 21.81
CA ASP A 156 -3.86 -6.13 22.09
C ASP A 156 -4.51 -5.59 20.79
N ARG A 157 -5.83 -5.72 20.70
CA ARG A 157 -6.61 -5.34 19.51
C ARG A 157 -6.49 -3.87 19.10
N TYR A 158 -6.06 -2.99 20.00
CA TYR A 158 -5.96 -1.54 19.77
C TYR A 158 -4.57 -1.10 19.34
N LYS A 159 -3.55 -1.92 19.53
CA LYS A 159 -2.18 -1.66 19.13
C LYS A 159 -1.91 -2.14 17.70
N VAL A 160 -0.95 -1.50 17.06
CA VAL A 160 -0.43 -1.90 15.75
C VAL A 160 0.61 -2.97 15.98
N HIS A 161 0.46 -4.11 15.29
CA HIS A 161 1.36 -5.25 15.42
C HIS A 161 2.01 -5.62 14.10
N PHE A 162 3.22 -6.14 14.20
CA PHE A 162 3.95 -6.85 13.16
C PHE A 162 4.09 -8.30 13.61
N VAL A 163 3.57 -9.24 12.81
CA VAL A 163 3.66 -10.67 13.12
C VAL A 163 4.33 -11.40 11.98
N GLU A 164 5.46 -12.02 12.25
CA GLU A 164 6.21 -12.86 11.33
C GLU A 164 6.30 -14.29 11.87
N LEU A 165 6.00 -15.26 11.01
CA LEU A 165 6.14 -16.68 11.36
C LEU A 165 7.58 -17.12 11.21
N VAL A 166 8.11 -17.81 12.21
CA VAL A 166 9.41 -18.47 12.13
C VAL A 166 9.27 -19.73 11.30
N ILE A 167 9.92 -19.75 10.13
CA ILE A 167 9.88 -20.89 9.21
C ILE A 167 11.04 -21.84 9.51
N ASP A 168 12.27 -21.30 9.61
CA ASP A 168 13.45 -22.10 9.87
C ASP A 168 14.52 -21.28 10.59
N LYS A 169 15.32 -21.96 11.42
CA LYS A 169 16.50 -21.42 12.09
C LYS A 169 17.71 -22.22 11.66
N LEU A 170 18.64 -21.58 10.99
CA LEU A 170 19.78 -22.29 10.40
C LEU A 170 21.05 -21.44 10.37
N VAL A 171 22.16 -22.12 10.15
CA VAL A 171 23.46 -21.55 9.78
C VAL A 171 23.73 -22.00 8.36
N PRO A 172 23.47 -21.18 7.32
CA PRO A 172 23.59 -21.62 5.94
C PRO A 172 25.00 -22.09 5.59
N LYS A 173 25.09 -23.24 4.95
CA LYS A 173 26.30 -23.80 4.33
C LYS A 173 25.96 -24.18 2.89
N GLU A 174 26.95 -24.30 2.02
CA GLU A 174 26.72 -24.67 0.61
C GLU A 174 25.93 -25.98 0.44
N GLN A 175 26.17 -26.95 1.31
CA GLN A 175 25.46 -28.24 1.30
C GLN A 175 24.00 -28.16 1.71
N ASP A 176 23.54 -27.04 2.31
CA ASP A 176 22.20 -26.86 2.83
C ASP A 176 21.22 -26.28 1.78
N GLU A 177 21.64 -26.18 0.50
CA GLU A 177 20.83 -25.55 -0.56
C GLU A 177 19.38 -26.08 -0.61
N LYS A 178 19.19 -27.41 -0.54
CA LYS A 178 17.86 -28.04 -0.58
C LYS A 178 16.99 -27.59 0.60
N ARG A 179 17.58 -27.51 1.81
CA ARG A 179 16.88 -27.05 3.01
C ARG A 179 16.50 -25.57 2.89
N VAL A 180 17.46 -24.73 2.52
CA VAL A 180 17.25 -23.30 2.31
C VAL A 180 16.16 -23.06 1.26
N ARG A 181 16.20 -23.78 0.13
CA ARG A 181 15.18 -23.72 -0.92
C ARG A 181 13.79 -24.05 -0.42
N SER A 182 13.63 -25.15 0.34
CA SER A 182 12.36 -25.54 0.94
C SER A 182 11.84 -24.47 1.92
N SER A 183 12.71 -23.94 2.78
CA SER A 183 12.35 -22.90 3.75
C SER A 183 11.97 -21.58 3.07
N VAL A 184 12.68 -21.19 2.00
CA VAL A 184 12.36 -20.02 1.18
C VAL A 184 10.99 -20.16 0.51
N GLN A 185 10.71 -21.32 -0.11
CA GLN A 185 9.43 -21.59 -0.76
C GLN A 185 8.27 -21.53 0.24
N SER A 186 8.43 -22.15 1.41
CA SER A 186 7.43 -22.11 2.47
C SER A 186 7.20 -20.68 2.98
N ALA A 187 8.27 -19.91 3.20
CA ALA A 187 8.20 -18.54 3.64
C ALA A 187 7.49 -17.64 2.63
N LEU A 188 7.85 -17.75 1.35
CA LEU A 188 7.23 -16.99 0.25
C LEU A 188 5.76 -17.34 0.06
N SER A 189 5.40 -18.61 0.18
CA SER A 189 4.01 -19.07 0.06
C SER A 189 3.13 -18.44 1.14
N LEU A 190 3.54 -18.49 2.40
CA LEU A 190 2.79 -17.95 3.53
C LEU A 190 2.83 -16.41 3.58
N GLY A 191 3.98 -15.82 3.24
CA GLY A 191 4.22 -14.37 3.23
C GLY A 191 3.73 -13.64 1.96
N LYS A 192 2.91 -14.32 1.13
CA LYS A 192 2.36 -13.76 -0.12
C LYS A 192 3.46 -13.19 -1.03
N GLY A 193 4.50 -13.98 -1.27
CA GLY A 193 5.62 -13.60 -2.13
C GLY A 193 6.70 -12.75 -1.45
N SER A 194 6.68 -12.65 -0.14
CA SER A 194 7.71 -11.94 0.64
C SER A 194 8.23 -12.79 1.79
N LEU A 195 9.48 -12.61 2.12
CA LEU A 195 10.12 -13.20 3.30
C LEU A 195 11.12 -12.22 3.93
N LEU A 196 11.52 -12.51 5.15
CA LEU A 196 12.53 -11.79 5.90
C LEU A 196 13.62 -12.76 6.33
N VAL A 197 14.86 -12.30 6.36
CA VAL A 197 15.97 -13.03 6.97
C VAL A 197 16.49 -12.17 8.13
N TYR A 198 16.39 -12.71 9.33
CA TYR A 198 16.84 -12.09 10.55
C TYR A 198 18.18 -12.70 10.97
N GLU A 199 19.23 -11.90 11.00
CA GLU A 199 20.57 -12.29 11.47
C GLU A 199 20.65 -12.11 12.99
N LEU A 200 20.86 -13.20 13.72
CA LEU A 200 20.82 -13.20 15.19
C LEU A 200 21.95 -12.39 15.84
N GLU A 201 23.11 -12.33 15.22
CA GLU A 201 24.30 -11.69 15.80
C GLU A 201 24.27 -10.16 15.64
N SER A 202 23.86 -9.69 14.47
CA SER A 202 23.79 -8.25 14.18
C SER A 202 22.44 -7.62 14.50
N GLY A 203 21.38 -8.44 14.67
CA GLY A 203 20.01 -7.97 14.79
C GLY A 203 19.41 -7.43 13.48
N ASN A 204 20.12 -7.54 12.37
CA ASN A 204 19.68 -7.02 11.08
C ASN A 204 18.59 -7.87 10.46
N VAL A 205 17.62 -7.20 9.84
CA VAL A 205 16.54 -7.82 9.07
C VAL A 205 16.68 -7.44 7.60
N SER A 206 16.86 -8.44 6.74
CA SER A 206 16.83 -8.24 5.28
C SER A 206 15.50 -8.68 4.72
N HIS A 207 14.94 -7.87 3.84
CA HIS A 207 13.66 -8.10 3.18
C HIS A 207 13.88 -8.61 1.76
N PHE A 208 13.17 -9.66 1.38
CA PHE A 208 13.17 -10.22 0.04
C PHE A 208 11.73 -10.35 -0.44
N SER A 209 11.49 -10.03 -1.71
CA SER A 209 10.17 -10.14 -2.30
C SER A 209 10.24 -10.51 -3.78
N LYS A 210 9.23 -11.27 -4.23
CA LYS A 210 8.97 -11.50 -5.67
C LYS A 210 8.39 -10.27 -6.36
N TYR A 211 7.95 -9.30 -5.59
CA TYR A 211 7.45 -8.02 -6.07
C TYR A 211 8.49 -6.93 -5.82
N PHE A 212 8.32 -5.79 -6.44
CA PHE A 212 9.19 -4.64 -6.19
C PHE A 212 9.06 -4.13 -4.75
N ILE A 213 10.20 -4.01 -4.06
CA ILE A 213 10.36 -3.51 -2.70
C ILE A 213 11.47 -2.47 -2.62
#